data_a97225b158084f37289b757c0587ab5e
#
_entry.id   a97225b158084f37289b757c0587ab5e
#
_cell.length_a   1.000
_cell.length_b   1.000
_cell.length_c   1.000
_cell.angle_alpha   90.00
_cell.angle_beta   90.00
_cell.angle_gamma   90.00
#
_symmetry.space_group_name_H-M   'P 1'
#
loop_
_entity.id
_entity.type
_entity.pdbx_description
1 polymer ?
#
loop_
_entity_poly.entity_id
_entity_poly.type
_entity_poly.pdbx_seq_one_letter_code
_entity_poly.pdbx_strand_id
1 'polypeptide(L)' 'MGFVERLLLNRLLIDLSWASSHLEGNTYSRLDTRELIEHGMAARGKAAIETQMILNHKTAIELLVENIESAGFNR' A
#
# COMPACT_ATOMS: atom_id res chain seq x y z
N MET A 1 -6.03 14.39 11.45
CA MET A 1 -6.44 12.99 11.54
C MET A 1 -5.89 12.35 12.80
N GLY A 2 -6.72 11.62 13.51
CA GLY A 2 -6.31 11.04 14.79
C GLY A 2 -5.44 9.79 14.63
N PHE A 3 -4.89 9.36 15.75
CA PHE A 3 -4.00 8.21 15.78
C PHE A 3 -4.68 6.93 15.28
N VAL A 4 -5.93 6.70 15.72
CA VAL A 4 -6.65 5.48 15.32
C VAL A 4 -6.95 5.48 13.83
N GLU A 5 -7.37 6.62 13.29
CA GLU A 5 -7.64 6.74 11.87
C GLU A 5 -6.38 6.49 11.04
N ARG A 6 -5.23 6.96 11.52
CA ARG A 6 -3.97 6.72 10.83
C ARG A 6 -3.61 5.25 10.80
N LEU A 7 -3.83 4.55 11.91
CA LEU A 7 -3.57 3.11 11.97
C LEU A 7 -4.47 2.36 10.99
N LEU A 8 -5.75 2.73 10.94
CA LEU A 8 -6.69 2.07 10.04
C LEU A 8 -6.33 2.33 8.59
N LEU A 9 -5.96 3.57 8.27
CA LEU A 9 -5.56 3.90 6.90
C LEU A 9 -4.31 3.16 6.48
N ASN A 10 -3.36 3.03 7.41
CA ASN A 10 -2.13 2.31 7.11
C ASN A 10 -2.43 0.83 6.84
N ARG A 11 -3.30 0.22 7.61
CA ARG A 11 -3.67 -1.18 7.39
C ARG A 11 -4.39 -1.36 6.07
N LEU A 12 -5.29 -0.43 5.75
CA LEU A 12 -5.99 -0.47 4.47
C LEU A 12 -5.02 -0.31 3.31
N LEU A 13 -4.05 0.58 3.46
CA LEU A 13 -3.04 0.79 2.43
C LEU A 13 -2.28 -0.50 2.14
N ILE A 14 -1.87 -1.20 3.20
CA ILE A 14 -1.16 -2.46 3.06
C ILE A 14 -2.05 -3.50 2.41
N ASP A 15 -3.28 -3.67 2.92
CA ASP A 15 -4.19 -4.69 2.41
C ASP A 15 -4.56 -4.45 0.95
N LEU A 16 -4.85 -3.21 0.59
CA LEU A 16 -5.23 -2.88 -0.77
C LEU A 16 -4.06 -3.01 -1.74
N SER A 17 -2.87 -2.59 -1.30
CA SER A 17 -1.68 -2.74 -2.14
C SER A 17 -1.38 -4.21 -2.38
N TRP A 18 -1.52 -5.04 -1.36
CA TRP A 18 -1.33 -6.48 -1.49
C TRP A 18 -2.38 -7.08 -2.42
N ALA A 19 -3.66 -6.79 -2.16
CA ALA A 19 -4.74 -7.39 -2.92
C ALA A 19 -4.69 -7.01 -4.40
N SER A 20 -4.43 -5.75 -4.69
CA SER A 20 -4.34 -5.29 -6.08
C SER A 20 -3.20 -5.96 -6.81
N SER A 21 -2.04 -6.06 -6.15
CA SER A 21 -0.88 -6.74 -6.75
C SER A 21 -1.12 -8.23 -6.90
N HIS A 22 -1.78 -8.83 -5.92
CA HIS A 22 -2.04 -10.26 -5.93
C HIS A 22 -2.95 -10.64 -7.11
N LEU A 23 -3.94 -9.81 -7.39
CA LEU A 23 -4.82 -10.03 -8.54
C LEU A 23 -4.06 -9.99 -9.86
N GLU A 24 -2.93 -9.30 -9.91
CA GLU A 24 -2.10 -9.20 -11.10
C GLU A 24 -1.02 -10.29 -11.14
N GLY A 25 -1.08 -11.25 -10.22
CA GLY A 25 -0.15 -12.36 -10.22
C GLY A 25 1.07 -12.18 -9.33
N ASN A 26 1.11 -11.15 -8.50
CA ASN A 26 2.22 -10.93 -7.60
C ASN A 26 2.24 -12.01 -6.52
N THR A 27 3.42 -12.54 -6.23
CA THR A 27 3.56 -13.62 -5.26
C THR A 27 3.93 -13.15 -3.86
N TYR A 28 3.98 -11.84 -3.62
CA TYR A 28 4.19 -11.31 -2.28
C TYR A 28 3.08 -11.79 -1.34
N SER A 29 3.45 -12.19 -0.14
CA SER A 29 2.46 -12.45 0.89
C SER A 29 2.01 -11.12 1.51
N ARG A 30 0.93 -11.18 2.28
CA ARG A 30 0.46 -9.98 2.98
C ARG A 30 1.53 -9.51 3.97
N LEU A 31 2.19 -10.44 4.65
CA LEU A 31 3.25 -10.09 5.61
C LEU A 31 4.43 -9.43 4.90
N ASP A 32 4.84 -9.99 3.76
CA ASP A 32 5.93 -9.41 2.98
C ASP A 32 5.59 -8.00 2.51
N THR A 33 4.34 -7.80 2.11
CA THR A 33 3.86 -6.48 1.68
C THR A 33 3.94 -5.48 2.83
N ARG A 34 3.54 -5.93 4.01
CA ARG A 34 3.59 -5.08 5.20
C ARG A 34 5.03 -4.67 5.52
N GLU A 35 5.97 -5.62 5.46
CA GLU A 35 7.36 -5.32 5.73
C GLU A 35 7.92 -4.32 4.71
N LEU A 36 7.53 -4.47 3.47
CA LEU A 36 7.98 -3.55 2.44
C LEU A 36 7.44 -2.15 2.68
N ILE A 37 6.16 -2.03 2.98
CA ILE A 37 5.52 -0.72 3.13
C ILE A 37 5.94 -0.04 4.43
N GLU A 38 6.00 -0.79 5.53
CA GLU A 38 6.31 -0.20 6.82
C GLU A 38 7.80 -0.01 7.06
N HIS A 39 8.63 -0.87 6.52
CA HIS A 39 10.06 -0.86 6.83
C HIS A 39 10.96 -0.76 5.62
N GLY A 40 10.39 -0.70 4.43
CA GLY A 40 11.18 -0.61 3.20
C GLY A 40 11.96 -1.85 2.86
N MET A 41 11.58 -3.00 3.41
CA MET A 41 12.32 -4.24 3.23
C MET A 41 11.68 -5.10 2.16
N ALA A 42 12.37 -5.23 1.02
CA ALA A 42 11.92 -6.11 -0.04
C ALA A 42 12.02 -7.57 0.39
N ALA A 43 11.05 -8.38 -0.01
CA ALA A 43 11.04 -9.78 0.34
C ALA A 43 12.15 -10.53 -0.41
N ARG A 44 12.80 -11.44 0.29
CA ARG A 44 13.86 -12.23 -0.31
C ARG A 44 13.28 -13.21 -1.34
N GLY A 45 14.02 -13.39 -2.41
CA GLY A 45 13.64 -14.35 -3.45
C GLY A 45 12.54 -13.87 -4.37
N LYS A 46 12.10 -12.62 -4.23
CA LYS A 46 11.09 -12.06 -5.12
C LYS A 46 11.74 -11.23 -6.21
N ALA A 47 11.13 -11.22 -7.39
CA ALA A 47 11.62 -10.41 -8.49
C ALA A 47 11.44 -8.93 -8.17
N ALA A 48 12.37 -8.12 -8.67
CA ALA A 48 12.30 -6.67 -8.44
C ALA A 48 11.01 -6.07 -8.97
N ILE A 49 10.46 -6.64 -10.05
CA ILE A 49 9.21 -6.13 -10.62
C ILE A 49 8.04 -6.35 -9.67
N GLU A 50 8.04 -7.42 -8.90
CA GLU A 50 6.97 -7.66 -7.93
C GLU A 50 7.01 -6.64 -6.80
N THR A 51 8.21 -6.33 -6.32
CA THR A 51 8.40 -5.29 -5.31
C THR A 51 7.94 -3.94 -5.84
N GLN A 52 8.33 -3.62 -7.07
CA GLN A 52 7.95 -2.34 -7.68
C GLN A 52 6.44 -2.24 -7.88
N MET A 53 5.80 -3.35 -8.22
CA MET A 53 4.36 -3.38 -8.43
C MET A 53 3.62 -2.97 -7.15
N ILE A 54 4.05 -3.51 -6.01
CA ILE A 54 3.43 -3.15 -4.73
C ILE A 54 3.63 -1.68 -4.42
N LEU A 55 4.83 -1.16 -4.64
CA LEU A 55 5.12 0.24 -4.39
C LEU A 55 4.32 1.15 -5.32
N ASN A 56 4.09 0.73 -6.55
CA ASN A 56 3.27 1.49 -7.49
C ASN A 56 1.82 1.57 -7.02
N HIS A 57 1.27 0.45 -6.57
CA HIS A 57 -0.09 0.43 -6.04
C HIS A 57 -0.19 1.28 -4.77
N LYS A 58 0.80 1.18 -3.90
CA LYS A 58 0.85 1.99 -2.69
C LYS A 58 0.78 3.47 -3.03
N THR A 59 1.61 3.92 -3.96
CA THR A 59 1.64 5.32 -4.36
C THR A 59 0.32 5.77 -4.95
N ALA A 60 -0.27 4.93 -5.81
CA ALA A 60 -1.55 5.26 -6.42
C ALA A 60 -2.66 5.42 -5.38
N ILE A 61 -2.68 4.53 -4.39
CA ILE A 61 -3.68 4.58 -3.33
C ILE A 61 -3.47 5.81 -2.46
N GLU A 62 -2.22 6.13 -2.15
CA GLU A 62 -1.91 7.32 -1.36
C GLU A 62 -2.36 8.59 -2.07
N LEU A 63 -2.12 8.67 -3.37
CA LEU A 63 -2.55 9.83 -4.15
C LEU A 63 -4.06 9.95 -4.18
N LEU A 64 -4.75 8.82 -4.27
CA LEU A 64 -6.20 8.81 -4.27
C LEU A 64 -6.76 9.33 -2.95
N VAL A 65 -6.19 8.89 -1.84
CA VAL A 65 -6.62 9.34 -0.52
C VAL A 65 -6.35 10.83 -0.34
N GLU A 66 -5.18 11.30 -0.77
CA GLU A 66 -4.85 12.72 -0.71
C GLU A 66 -5.84 13.57 -1.49
N ASN A 67 -6.21 13.12 -2.68
CA ASN A 67 -7.16 13.85 -3.51
C ASN A 67 -8.53 13.94 -2.85
N ILE A 68 -8.95 12.86 -2.22
CA ILE A 68 -10.23 12.85 -1.51
C ILE A 68 -10.20 13.85 -0.35
N GLU A 69 -9.12 13.84 0.42
CA GLU A 69 -9.00 14.73 1.57
C GLU A 69 -8.96 16.19 1.18
N SER A 70 -8.20 16.51 0.15
CA SER A 70 -8.04 17.91 -0.23
C SER A 70 -9.23 18.44 -1.00
N ALA A 71 -9.95 17.61 -1.76
CA ALA A 71 -11.04 18.06 -2.57
C ALA A 71 -12.40 17.86 -1.91
N GLY A 72 -12.56 16.76 -1.17
CA GLY A 72 -13.84 16.36 -0.67
C GLY A 72 -14.28 17.02 0.61
N PHE A 73 -13.35 17.42 1.43
CA PHE A 73 -13.67 17.89 2.77
C PHE A 73 -13.26 19.30 3.03
N ASN A 74 -12.92 19.99 2.05
CA ASN A 74 -12.46 21.34 2.16
C ASN A 74 -13.56 22.31 1.97
N ARG A 75 -14.61 22.06 2.59
CA ARG A 75 -15.74 22.92 2.37
C ARG A 75 -16.06 23.72 3.53
#